data_c26495f95e2871375fbabbd8c289eb81
#
_entry.id   c26495f95e2871375fbabbd8c289eb81
#
_cell.length_a   1.000
_cell.length_b   1.000
_cell.length_c   1.000
_cell.angle_alpha   90.00
_cell.angle_beta   90.00
_cell.angle_gamma   90.00
#
_symmetry.space_group_name_H-M   'P 1'
#
loop_
_entity.id
_entity.type
_entity.pdbx_description
1 polymer ?
#
loop_
_entity_poly.entity_id
_entity_poly.type
_entity_poly.pdbx_seq_one_letter_code
_entity_poly.pdbx_strand_id
1 'polypeptide(L)'
;TENDVNRFIEGINILEEIGNHNEFQKYVGDMIHPNIDIRKDDKLLKKWLHGKMVTGHHSSGTCKMGNDPLAVVDQTGSVIGAENLKVVDASIMPDCIRANTNATVMLIAERIIDLWE
;
A
#
# COMPACT_ATOMS: atom_id res chain seq x y z
N THR A 1 -9.74 -2.04 -7.32
CA THR A 1 -11.11 -2.57 -7.12
C THR A 1 -12.06 -1.46 -6.67
N GLU A 2 -13.38 -1.68 -6.74
CA GLU A 2 -14.39 -0.75 -6.20
C GLU A 2 -14.18 -0.52 -4.69
N ASN A 3 -13.79 -1.56 -3.97
CA ASN A 3 -13.46 -1.47 -2.54
C ASN A 3 -12.30 -0.49 -2.28
N ASP A 4 -11.27 -0.51 -3.11
CA ASP A 4 -10.13 0.40 -2.95
C ASP A 4 -10.55 1.86 -3.18
N VAL A 5 -11.38 2.11 -4.20
CA VAL A 5 -11.92 3.45 -4.48
C VAL A 5 -12.74 3.96 -3.31
N ASN A 6 -13.61 3.13 -2.72
CA ASN A 6 -14.42 3.51 -1.56
C ASN A 6 -13.54 3.85 -0.34
N ARG A 7 -12.46 3.10 -0.11
CA ARG A 7 -11.49 3.41 0.96
C ARG A 7 -10.75 4.73 0.73
N PHE A 8 -10.43 5.07 -0.52
CA PHE A 8 -9.88 6.39 -0.83
C PHE A 8 -10.88 7.52 -0.55
N ILE A 9 -12.17 7.32 -0.88
CA ILE A 9 -13.22 8.29 -0.57
C ILE A 9 -13.36 8.48 0.94
N GLU A 10 -13.38 7.40 1.71
CA GLU A 10 -13.39 7.45 3.17
C GLU A 10 -12.18 8.23 3.72
N GLY A 11 -10.99 7.96 3.18
CA GLY A 11 -9.77 8.71 3.54
C GLY A 11 -9.87 10.21 3.25
N ILE A 12 -10.47 10.61 2.12
CA ILE A 12 -10.71 12.02 1.79
C ILE A 12 -11.66 12.66 2.80
N ASN A 13 -12.73 11.98 3.19
CA ASN A 13 -13.67 12.47 4.18
C ASN A 13 -13.01 12.68 5.55
N ILE A 14 -12.18 11.74 5.99
CA ILE A 14 -11.41 11.87 7.23
C ILE A 14 -10.44 13.06 7.17
N LEU A 15 -9.75 13.26 6.05
CA LEU A 15 -8.85 14.41 5.87
C LEU A 15 -9.62 15.73 5.90
N GLU A 16 -10.84 15.77 5.36
CA GLU A 16 -11.70 16.94 5.44
C GLU A 16 -12.14 17.23 6.87
N GLU A 17 -12.54 16.22 7.64
CA GLU A 17 -12.89 16.37 9.05
C GLU A 17 -11.70 16.93 9.85
N ILE A 18 -10.49 16.40 9.62
CA ILE A 18 -9.26 16.90 10.25
C ILE A 18 -9.02 18.37 9.84
N GLY A 19 -9.12 18.68 8.54
CA GLY A 19 -8.92 20.04 8.01
C GLY A 19 -9.91 21.05 8.59
N ASN A 20 -11.14 20.63 8.85
CA ASN A 20 -12.21 21.47 9.41
C ASN A 20 -12.19 21.56 10.95
N HIS A 21 -11.29 20.82 11.61
CA HIS A 21 -11.18 20.89 13.07
C HIS A 21 -10.66 22.26 13.52
N ASN A 22 -11.29 22.87 14.54
CA ASN A 22 -11.03 24.22 15.00
C ASN A 22 -9.53 24.51 15.28
N GLU A 23 -8.81 23.56 15.85
CA GLU A 23 -7.38 23.70 16.13
C GLU A 23 -6.53 23.67 14.87
N PHE A 24 -6.96 22.95 13.82
CA PHE A 24 -6.24 22.84 12.57
C PHE A 24 -6.53 24.01 11.63
N GLN A 25 -7.75 24.53 11.65
CA GLN A 25 -8.19 25.70 10.85
C GLN A 25 -7.35 26.97 11.09
N LYS A 26 -6.64 27.06 12.21
CA LYS A 26 -5.70 28.16 12.50
C LYS A 26 -4.49 28.18 11.56
N TYR A 27 -4.19 27.05 10.90
CA TYR A 27 -2.98 26.85 10.12
C TYR A 27 -3.25 26.53 8.64
N VAL A 28 -4.48 26.23 8.27
CA VAL A 28 -4.87 25.83 6.91
C VAL A 28 -5.97 26.72 6.38
N GLY A 29 -6.01 26.88 5.05
CA GLY A 29 -7.12 27.49 4.35
C GLY A 29 -8.08 26.45 3.77
N ASP A 30 -8.86 26.85 2.79
CA ASP A 30 -9.81 25.98 2.11
C ASP A 30 -9.10 24.83 1.38
N MET A 31 -9.74 23.67 1.31
CA MET A 31 -9.24 22.52 0.56
C MET A 31 -9.21 22.86 -0.95
N ILE A 32 -8.02 22.80 -1.54
CA ILE A 32 -7.80 23.12 -2.95
C ILE A 32 -8.20 21.95 -3.85
N HIS A 33 -7.82 20.73 -3.46
CA HIS A 33 -8.06 19.50 -4.22
C HIS A 33 -8.46 18.32 -3.31
N PRO A 34 -9.51 17.55 -3.69
CA PRO A 34 -10.50 17.87 -4.69
C PRO A 34 -11.32 19.12 -4.30
N ASN A 35 -11.68 19.94 -5.27
CA ASN A 35 -12.50 21.11 -4.98
C ASN A 35 -13.93 20.70 -4.57
N ILE A 36 -14.70 21.66 -4.02
CA ILE A 36 -16.01 21.41 -3.43
C ILE A 36 -17.02 20.80 -4.43
N ASP A 37 -16.94 21.18 -5.71
CA ASP A 37 -17.88 20.69 -6.74
C ASP A 37 -17.62 19.20 -7.04
N ILE A 38 -16.35 18.82 -7.12
CA ILE A 38 -15.95 17.42 -7.30
C ILE A 38 -16.37 16.58 -6.10
N ARG A 39 -16.23 17.11 -4.87
CA ARG A 39 -16.53 16.38 -3.64
C ARG A 39 -18.00 16.11 -3.42
N LYS A 40 -18.89 16.99 -3.90
CA LYS A 40 -20.35 16.86 -3.78
C LYS A 40 -20.96 15.88 -4.76
N ASP A 41 -20.23 15.41 -5.75
CA ASP A 41 -20.68 14.46 -6.77
C ASP A 41 -19.80 13.21 -6.75
N ASP A 42 -20.37 12.09 -6.31
CA ASP A 42 -19.65 10.80 -6.20
C ASP A 42 -19.06 10.35 -7.53
N LYS A 43 -19.72 10.62 -8.66
CA LYS A 43 -19.21 10.23 -10.00
C LYS A 43 -18.00 11.09 -10.37
N LEU A 44 -18.05 12.38 -10.09
CA LEU A 44 -16.95 13.30 -10.33
C LEU A 44 -15.78 12.96 -9.40
N LEU A 45 -16.03 12.65 -8.14
CA LEU A 45 -15.01 12.28 -7.16
C LEU A 45 -14.31 10.97 -7.57
N LYS A 46 -15.07 9.94 -7.96
CA LYS A 46 -14.50 8.69 -8.46
C LYS A 46 -13.65 8.91 -9.71
N LYS A 47 -14.15 9.70 -10.68
CA LYS A 47 -13.40 10.05 -11.88
C LYS A 47 -12.11 10.80 -11.57
N TRP A 48 -12.18 11.75 -10.65
CA TRP A 48 -11.01 12.51 -10.20
C TRP A 48 -9.97 11.61 -9.55
N LEU A 49 -10.39 10.70 -8.65
CA LEU A 49 -9.53 9.73 -8.01
C LEU A 49 -8.80 8.86 -9.04
N HIS A 50 -9.50 8.28 -10.01
CA HIS A 50 -8.86 7.46 -11.05
C HIS A 50 -7.79 8.22 -11.85
N GLY A 51 -7.93 9.53 -12.00
CA GLY A 51 -6.93 10.37 -12.67
C GLY A 51 -5.78 10.87 -11.78
N LYS A 52 -5.90 10.68 -10.46
CA LYS A 52 -4.94 11.23 -9.47
C LYS A 52 -4.24 10.17 -8.63
N MET A 53 -4.77 8.95 -8.59
CA MET A 53 -4.10 7.85 -7.90
C MET A 53 -2.76 7.54 -8.57
N VAL A 54 -1.73 7.51 -7.75
CA VAL A 54 -0.36 7.15 -8.15
C VAL A 54 0.18 6.09 -7.18
N THR A 55 1.23 5.40 -7.60
CA THR A 55 1.93 4.46 -6.72
C THR A 55 2.55 5.18 -5.51
N GLY A 56 2.48 4.54 -4.34
CA GLY A 56 3.23 4.98 -3.15
C GLY A 56 4.70 4.55 -3.14
N HIS A 57 5.22 3.99 -4.25
CA HIS A 57 6.59 3.49 -4.40
C HIS A 57 6.98 2.36 -3.41
N HIS A 58 5.99 1.64 -2.90
CA HIS A 58 6.16 0.48 -2.02
C HIS A 58 5.74 -0.80 -2.72
N SER A 59 6.34 -1.08 -3.89
CA SER A 59 6.07 -2.31 -4.65
C SER A 59 6.44 -3.55 -3.82
N SER A 60 5.52 -4.52 -3.77
CA SER A 60 5.67 -5.75 -3.01
C SER A 60 4.91 -6.91 -3.67
N GLY A 61 5.17 -8.15 -3.26
CA GLY A 61 4.36 -9.31 -3.62
C GLY A 61 4.59 -9.91 -5.00
N THR A 62 5.55 -9.44 -5.80
CA THR A 62 5.81 -9.99 -7.15
C THR A 62 6.48 -11.36 -7.15
N CYS A 63 7.14 -11.75 -6.04
CA CYS A 63 7.68 -13.09 -5.78
C CYS A 63 7.07 -13.65 -4.49
N LYS A 64 5.74 -13.51 -4.32
CA LYS A 64 5.08 -13.76 -3.04
C LYS A 64 5.43 -15.12 -2.45
N MET A 65 5.65 -15.15 -1.13
CA MET A 65 5.78 -16.39 -0.40
C MET A 65 4.42 -17.05 -0.17
N GLY A 66 4.39 -18.36 -0.11
CA GLY A 66 3.18 -19.10 0.19
C GLY A 66 3.29 -20.58 -0.13
N ASN A 67 2.14 -21.26 0.05
CA ASN A 67 1.98 -22.69 -0.26
C ASN A 67 0.93 -22.91 -1.36
N ASP A 68 0.41 -21.83 -1.95
CA ASP A 68 -0.57 -21.88 -3.03
C ASP A 68 0.12 -21.93 -4.42
N PRO A 69 -0.61 -22.31 -5.49
CA PRO A 69 -0.02 -22.45 -6.83
C PRO A 69 0.56 -21.16 -7.43
N LEU A 70 0.29 -19.99 -6.85
CA LEU A 70 0.83 -18.70 -7.27
C LEU A 70 2.05 -18.27 -6.43
N ALA A 71 2.46 -19.06 -5.44
CA ALA A 71 3.65 -18.79 -4.66
C ALA A 71 4.90 -18.97 -5.53
N VAL A 72 5.84 -18.02 -5.43
CA VAL A 72 7.12 -18.03 -6.12
C VAL A 72 8.23 -18.55 -5.20
N VAL A 73 8.13 -18.21 -3.91
CA VAL A 73 9.06 -18.68 -2.88
C VAL A 73 8.30 -19.34 -1.73
N ASP A 74 9.00 -20.22 -1.03
CA ASP A 74 8.53 -20.80 0.22
C ASP A 74 8.72 -19.85 1.41
N GLN A 75 8.41 -20.32 2.64
CA GLN A 75 8.51 -19.52 3.86
C GLN A 75 9.96 -19.21 4.28
N THR A 76 10.95 -19.80 3.63
CA THR A 76 12.38 -19.53 3.84
C THR A 76 12.98 -18.64 2.75
N GLY A 77 12.14 -18.11 1.85
CA GLY A 77 12.57 -17.33 0.69
C GLY A 77 13.18 -18.15 -0.44
N SER A 78 13.16 -19.48 -0.37
CA SER A 78 13.70 -20.36 -1.42
C SER A 78 12.76 -20.39 -2.61
N VAL A 79 13.29 -20.22 -3.82
CA VAL A 79 12.50 -20.22 -5.07
C VAL A 79 11.98 -21.63 -5.35
N ILE A 80 10.68 -21.76 -5.50
CA ILE A 80 10.02 -23.04 -5.78
C ILE A 80 10.44 -23.51 -7.18
N GLY A 81 11.00 -24.72 -7.26
CA GLY A 81 11.47 -25.31 -8.52
C GLY A 81 12.90 -24.92 -8.94
N ALA A 82 13.62 -24.19 -8.10
CA ALA A 82 15.04 -23.90 -8.31
C ALA A 82 15.87 -24.33 -7.09
N GLU A 83 17.12 -24.68 -7.31
CA GLU A 83 18.06 -25.04 -6.23
C GLU A 83 19.00 -23.86 -5.96
N ASN A 84 19.36 -23.66 -4.69
CA ASN A 84 20.34 -22.65 -4.24
C ASN A 84 19.99 -21.21 -4.65
N LEU A 85 18.70 -20.90 -4.79
CA LEU A 85 18.22 -19.57 -5.15
C LEU A 85 17.19 -19.09 -4.12
N LYS A 86 17.41 -17.90 -3.58
CA LYS A 86 16.49 -17.22 -2.66
C LYS A 86 16.15 -15.83 -3.15
N VAL A 87 14.95 -15.37 -2.80
CA VAL A 87 14.53 -13.96 -2.94
C VAL A 87 14.30 -13.42 -1.54
N VAL A 88 14.91 -12.25 -1.23
CA VAL A 88 14.98 -11.70 0.13
C VAL A 88 14.76 -10.20 0.09
N ASP A 89 13.58 -9.79 -0.35
CA ASP A 89 13.17 -8.38 -0.42
C ASP A 89 11.64 -8.23 -0.30
N ALA A 90 11.12 -7.03 -0.54
CA ALA A 90 9.68 -6.75 -0.46
C ALA A 90 8.84 -7.62 -1.41
N SER A 91 9.42 -8.17 -2.47
CA SER A 91 8.67 -8.97 -3.45
C SER A 91 8.12 -10.27 -2.87
N ILE A 92 8.73 -10.80 -1.79
CA ILE A 92 8.25 -12.03 -1.15
C ILE A 92 7.03 -11.81 -0.24
N MET A 93 6.68 -10.59 0.10
CA MET A 93 5.50 -10.31 0.94
C MET A 93 4.24 -10.90 0.29
N PRO A 94 3.43 -11.68 1.03
CA PRO A 94 2.19 -12.25 0.50
C PRO A 94 1.14 -11.18 0.20
N ASP A 95 1.18 -10.03 0.88
CA ASP A 95 0.33 -8.86 0.68
C ASP A 95 1.08 -7.59 1.08
N CYS A 96 0.60 -6.43 0.63
CA CYS A 96 1.17 -5.14 0.97
C CYS A 96 0.83 -4.76 2.43
N ILE A 97 1.84 -4.40 3.20
CA ILE A 97 1.64 -3.94 4.59
C ILE A 97 1.08 -2.51 4.61
N ARG A 98 0.49 -2.13 5.77
CA ARG A 98 -0.12 -0.79 5.98
C ARG A 98 0.87 0.27 6.46
N ALA A 99 2.14 0.12 6.14
CA ALA A 99 3.21 1.02 6.57
C ALA A 99 4.30 1.07 5.50
N ASN A 100 5.27 1.98 5.67
CA ASN A 100 6.47 1.98 4.85
C ASN A 100 7.18 0.63 4.95
N THR A 101 7.59 0.10 3.81
CA THR A 101 8.10 -1.28 3.70
C THR A 101 9.50 -1.48 4.25
N ASN A 102 10.29 -0.40 4.45
CA ASN A 102 11.72 -0.49 4.75
C ASN A 102 12.04 -1.33 5.99
N ALA A 103 11.41 -1.04 7.14
CA ALA A 103 11.67 -1.79 8.37
C ALA A 103 11.28 -3.27 8.24
N THR A 104 10.17 -3.55 7.55
CA THR A 104 9.72 -4.93 7.29
C THR A 104 10.67 -5.66 6.36
N VAL A 105 11.20 -5.00 5.33
CA VAL A 105 12.19 -5.61 4.42
C VAL A 105 13.47 -5.96 5.15
N MET A 106 13.96 -5.08 6.01
CA MET A 106 15.13 -5.35 6.85
C MET A 106 14.88 -6.57 7.76
N LEU A 107 13.71 -6.64 8.41
CA LEU A 107 13.32 -7.79 9.23
C LEU A 107 13.24 -9.10 8.43
N ILE A 108 12.69 -9.04 7.21
CA ILE A 108 12.64 -10.19 6.30
C ILE A 108 14.07 -10.68 6.00
N ALA A 109 14.97 -9.76 5.67
CA ALA A 109 16.36 -10.09 5.34
C ALA A 109 17.07 -10.77 6.53
N GLU A 110 17.02 -10.19 7.71
CA GLU A 110 17.59 -10.76 8.93
C GLU A 110 17.00 -12.15 9.21
N ARG A 111 15.66 -12.26 9.17
CA ARG A 111 14.99 -13.54 9.45
C ARG A 111 15.34 -14.66 8.48
N ILE A 112 15.46 -14.34 7.18
CA ILE A 112 15.80 -15.35 6.17
C ILE A 112 17.27 -15.78 6.31
N ILE A 113 18.17 -14.85 6.65
CA ILE A 113 19.56 -15.21 6.91
C ILE A 113 19.69 -16.13 8.13
N ASP A 114 18.95 -15.88 9.21
CA ASP A 114 18.89 -16.77 10.37
C ASP A 114 18.38 -18.19 10.04
N LEU A 115 17.61 -18.32 8.97
CA LEU A 115 17.07 -19.60 8.48
C LEU A 115 17.91 -20.22 7.35
N TRP A 116 19.05 -19.62 7.04
CA TRP A 116 19.90 -20.02 5.90
C TRP A 116 20.96 -21.06 6.31
N GLU A 117 20.63 -21.98 7.19
CA GLU A 117 21.48 -23.12 7.49
C GLU A 117 21.28 -24.29 6.50
#